data_70e8d6b013dd16fc6f5fb43c72f280bf
#
_entry.id   70e8d6b013dd16fc6f5fb43c72f280bf
#
_cell.length_a   1.000
_cell.length_b   1.000
_cell.length_c   1.000
_cell.angle_alpha   90.00
_cell.angle_beta   90.00
_cell.angle_gamma   90.00
#
_symmetry.space_group_name_H-M   'P 1'
#
loop_
_entity.id
_entity.type
_entity.pdbx_description
1 polymer ?
#
loop_
_entity_poly.entity_id
_entity_poly.type
_entity_poly.pdbx_seq_one_letter_code
_entity_poly.pdbx_strand_id
1 'polypeptide(L)'
;FEVRDVHHSHYGRICPIETPEGQNIGLINSLASYVRVNKYGFMETPYLKVNRLEDDLAQVSDEIVYLSADEEEKYVIGQGNIVVDDNKFIVHDQVVARNNGETKMFLRNKVELMDVSPKQIVSISTACIPFLEHDDANRALMGANMQRQAIPLLIPEASYVATGIEHKAAHDSGSCIIAENAGIVEYVDGDVIKIKQKNGTLDVYDLPKFQRSNQGTCINQTPIVNIGDKINASDIITDGPSMDQGEMALGRNVVVAFMTWNGYNYEDAIIMSERLVKEDVYTSIHIEKYEIE
;
A
#
# COMPACT_ATOMS: atom_id res chain seq x y z
N PHE A 1 17.35 6.84 24.38
CA PHE A 1 17.36 7.26 22.97
C PHE A 1 17.48 6.05 22.02
N GLU A 2 18.26 5.01 22.33
CA GLU A 2 18.51 3.85 21.46
C GLU A 2 17.22 3.13 20.98
N VAL A 3 16.18 3.04 21.82
CA VAL A 3 14.92 2.40 21.42
C VAL A 3 14.14 3.15 20.34
N ARG A 4 14.51 4.39 20.06
CA ARG A 4 13.89 5.23 19.01
C ARG A 4 14.63 5.16 17.70
N ASP A 5 15.83 4.59 17.69
CA ASP A 5 16.67 4.51 16.51
C ASP A 5 16.26 3.35 15.59
N VAL A 6 16.59 3.47 14.32
CA VAL A 6 16.40 2.40 13.34
C VAL A 6 17.54 1.40 13.48
N HIS A 7 17.21 0.17 13.80
CA HIS A 7 18.16 -0.93 13.87
C HIS A 7 18.21 -1.72 12.57
N HIS A 8 19.31 -2.38 12.24
CA HIS A 8 19.42 -3.18 11.01
C HIS A 8 18.35 -4.31 10.92
N SER A 9 17.91 -4.85 12.06
CA SER A 9 16.84 -5.84 12.14
C SER A 9 15.45 -5.31 11.71
N HIS A 10 15.29 -3.99 11.58
CA HIS A 10 14.06 -3.36 11.07
C HIS A 10 13.87 -3.57 9.57
N TYR A 11 14.93 -3.89 8.84
CA TYR A 11 14.87 -4.06 7.39
C TYR A 11 13.81 -5.09 6.98
N GLY A 12 12.87 -4.65 6.16
CA GLY A 12 11.74 -5.48 5.70
C GLY A 12 10.71 -5.86 6.77
N ARG A 13 10.85 -5.37 8.01
CA ARG A 13 9.97 -5.68 9.14
C ARG A 13 9.24 -4.47 9.67
N ILE A 14 9.98 -3.39 9.89
CA ILE A 14 9.43 -2.13 10.43
C ILE A 14 9.81 -1.01 9.47
N CYS A 15 8.83 -0.20 9.08
CA CYS A 15 9.06 0.95 8.20
C CYS A 15 9.98 1.96 8.89
N PRO A 16 11.08 2.38 8.25
CA PRO A 16 11.98 3.38 8.83
C PRO A 16 11.45 4.81 8.77
N ILE A 17 10.39 5.05 8.01
CA ILE A 17 9.85 6.39 7.70
C ILE A 17 8.57 6.66 8.48
N GLU A 18 7.62 5.72 8.49
CA GLU A 18 6.31 5.92 9.11
C GLU A 18 6.38 5.82 10.63
N THR A 19 6.46 6.95 11.31
CA THR A 19 6.42 7.09 12.76
C THR A 19 5.77 8.45 13.11
N PRO A 20 5.12 8.62 14.27
CA PRO A 20 4.59 9.91 14.67
C PRO A 20 5.68 10.99 14.77
N GLU A 21 5.26 12.24 14.60
CA GLU A 21 6.05 13.41 14.95
C GLU A 21 5.89 13.73 16.45
N GLY A 22 6.93 14.25 17.10
CA GLY A 22 6.87 14.69 18.49
C GLY A 22 7.34 13.64 19.51
N GLN A 23 6.69 13.56 20.66
CA GLN A 23 7.18 12.76 21.82
C GLN A 23 7.27 11.26 21.55
N ASN A 24 6.41 10.73 20.70
CA ASN A 24 6.34 9.29 20.39
C ASN A 24 7.16 8.88 19.17
N ILE A 25 8.00 9.76 18.64
CA ILE A 25 8.85 9.46 17.48
C ILE A 25 9.73 8.22 17.77
N GLY A 26 9.74 7.27 16.85
CA GLY A 26 10.51 6.03 16.94
C GLY A 26 9.97 5.00 17.94
N LEU A 27 8.96 5.34 18.76
CA LEU A 27 8.32 4.41 19.71
C LEU A 27 7.09 3.72 19.12
N ILE A 28 6.33 4.46 18.31
CA ILE A 28 5.18 3.91 17.59
C ILE A 28 5.61 3.76 16.14
N ASN A 29 5.61 2.54 15.66
CA ASN A 29 6.10 2.18 14.35
C ASN A 29 5.03 1.41 13.56
N SER A 30 5.19 1.39 12.25
CA SER A 30 4.34 0.63 11.34
C SER A 30 5.08 -0.55 10.74
N LEU A 31 4.38 -1.66 10.52
CA LEU A 31 4.93 -2.83 9.86
C LEU A 31 5.25 -2.53 8.39
N ALA A 32 6.31 -3.13 7.88
CA ALA A 32 6.64 -3.09 6.47
C ALA A 32 5.60 -3.88 5.64
N SER A 33 5.48 -3.55 4.35
CA SER A 33 4.38 -4.01 3.49
C SER A 33 4.32 -5.53 3.27
N TYR A 34 5.47 -6.24 3.29
CA TYR A 34 5.54 -7.69 3.02
C TYR A 34 5.82 -8.54 4.27
N VAL A 35 5.88 -7.91 5.45
CA VAL A 35 6.15 -8.61 6.70
C VAL A 35 5.00 -9.55 7.09
N ARG A 36 5.33 -10.66 7.68
CA ARG A 36 4.37 -11.49 8.39
C ARG A 36 4.85 -11.79 9.81
N VAL A 37 3.92 -12.10 10.70
CA VAL A 37 4.22 -12.53 12.06
C VAL A 37 4.08 -14.06 12.12
N ASN A 38 5.13 -14.72 12.58
CA ASN A 38 5.11 -16.18 12.71
C ASN A 38 4.31 -16.64 13.95
N LYS A 39 4.16 -17.96 14.11
CA LYS A 39 3.41 -18.55 15.25
C LYS A 39 4.00 -18.24 16.63
N TYR A 40 5.24 -17.78 16.70
CA TYR A 40 5.92 -17.40 17.94
C TYR A 40 5.87 -15.89 18.22
N GLY A 41 5.31 -15.08 17.30
CA GLY A 41 5.24 -13.64 17.42
C GLY A 41 6.44 -12.88 16.83
N PHE A 42 7.37 -13.54 16.15
CA PHE A 42 8.49 -12.89 15.47
C PHE A 42 8.10 -12.42 14.08
N MET A 43 8.63 -11.26 13.70
CA MET A 43 8.46 -10.70 12.36
C MET A 43 9.42 -11.37 11.37
N GLU A 44 8.85 -11.86 10.28
CA GLU A 44 9.59 -12.46 9.16
C GLU A 44 9.36 -11.67 7.88
N THR A 45 10.42 -11.54 7.07
CA THR A 45 10.36 -10.87 5.77
C THR A 45 10.67 -11.85 4.65
N PRO A 46 10.05 -11.69 3.45
CA PRO A 46 10.27 -12.61 2.33
C PRO A 46 11.54 -12.27 1.56
N TYR A 47 12.21 -13.32 1.09
CA TYR A 47 13.35 -13.25 0.18
C TYR A 47 13.21 -14.26 -0.93
N LEU A 48 13.70 -13.92 -2.12
CA LEU A 48 13.85 -14.84 -3.23
C LEU A 48 15.16 -15.61 -3.07
N LYS A 49 15.11 -16.92 -3.26
CA LYS A 49 16.29 -17.77 -3.20
C LYS A 49 17.11 -17.63 -4.47
N VAL A 50 18.42 -17.55 -4.35
CA VAL A 50 19.35 -17.49 -5.47
C VAL A 50 20.08 -18.84 -5.58
N ASN A 51 19.95 -19.47 -6.75
CA ASN A 51 20.63 -20.71 -7.07
C ASN A 51 22.00 -20.42 -7.65
N ARG A 52 23.02 -21.03 -7.09
CA ARG A 52 24.40 -20.97 -7.62
C ARG A 52 24.55 -22.07 -8.65
N LEU A 53 25.03 -21.69 -9.83
CA LEU A 53 25.31 -22.60 -10.92
C LEU A 53 26.82 -22.71 -11.13
N GLU A 54 27.23 -23.68 -11.93
CA GLU A 54 28.59 -23.76 -12.44
C GLU A 54 28.92 -22.50 -13.24
N ASP A 55 30.19 -22.15 -13.41
CA ASP A 55 30.66 -20.92 -14.10
C ASP A 55 30.38 -19.59 -13.39
N ASP A 56 30.34 -19.57 -12.06
CA ASP A 56 30.11 -18.37 -11.26
C ASP A 56 28.78 -17.63 -11.55
N LEU A 57 27.81 -18.29 -12.18
CA LEU A 57 26.51 -17.74 -12.46
C LEU A 57 25.57 -17.88 -11.23
N ALA A 58 24.73 -16.87 -11.06
CA ALA A 58 23.71 -16.84 -10.02
C ALA A 58 22.33 -16.57 -10.64
N GLN A 59 21.39 -17.47 -10.42
CA GLN A 59 20.03 -17.38 -10.94
C GLN A 59 19.03 -17.17 -9.80
N VAL A 60 18.21 -16.14 -9.92
CA VAL A 60 17.12 -15.85 -8.98
C VAL A 60 15.97 -16.81 -9.25
N SER A 61 15.54 -17.55 -8.24
CA SER A 61 14.40 -18.48 -8.33
C SER A 61 13.10 -17.78 -7.91
N ASP A 62 11.97 -18.44 -8.19
CA ASP A 62 10.64 -18.02 -7.70
C ASP A 62 10.33 -18.55 -6.29
N GLU A 63 11.26 -19.27 -5.69
CA GLU A 63 11.11 -19.81 -4.34
C GLU A 63 11.26 -18.66 -3.31
N ILE A 64 10.19 -18.42 -2.56
CA ILE A 64 10.16 -17.41 -1.50
C ILE A 64 10.41 -18.06 -0.16
N VAL A 65 11.40 -17.53 0.57
CA VAL A 65 11.74 -17.95 1.92
C VAL A 65 11.48 -16.79 2.87
N TYR A 66 10.77 -17.06 3.97
CA TYR A 66 10.54 -16.09 5.02
C TYR A 66 11.55 -16.29 6.14
N LEU A 67 12.26 -15.25 6.51
CA LEU A 67 13.31 -15.30 7.53
C LEU A 67 13.05 -14.27 8.64
N SER A 68 13.34 -14.67 9.87
CA SER A 68 13.49 -13.79 11.02
C SER A 68 14.84 -13.04 10.96
N ALA A 69 15.01 -12.02 11.79
CA ALA A 69 16.20 -11.18 11.73
C ALA A 69 17.50 -11.95 12.09
N ASP A 70 17.44 -12.88 13.03
CA ASP A 70 18.55 -13.71 13.46
C ASP A 70 18.94 -14.78 12.41
N GLU A 71 17.99 -15.26 11.64
CA GLU A 71 18.23 -16.16 10.51
C GLU A 71 18.85 -15.43 9.34
N GLU A 72 18.38 -14.22 9.06
CA GLU A 72 18.85 -13.36 7.97
C GLU A 72 20.34 -13.04 8.05
N GLU A 73 20.88 -12.83 9.25
CA GLU A 73 22.30 -12.51 9.47
C GLU A 73 23.29 -13.54 8.90
N LYS A 74 22.82 -14.78 8.68
CA LYS A 74 23.65 -15.88 8.16
C LYS A 74 23.85 -15.82 6.66
N TYR A 75 23.05 -15.03 5.94
CA TYR A 75 23.01 -15.02 4.48
C TYR A 75 23.58 -13.73 3.89
N VAL A 76 24.07 -13.84 2.65
CA VAL A 76 24.38 -12.69 1.80
C VAL A 76 23.17 -12.38 0.94
N ILE A 77 22.55 -11.21 1.15
CA ILE A 77 21.27 -10.84 0.57
C ILE A 77 21.45 -9.68 -0.39
N GLY A 78 21.14 -9.91 -1.66
CA GLY A 78 21.14 -8.90 -2.72
C GLY A 78 19.94 -7.96 -2.63
N GLN A 79 20.13 -6.72 -3.05
CA GLN A 79 19.05 -5.73 -3.08
C GLN A 79 18.05 -6.03 -4.21
N GLY A 80 16.80 -5.65 -4.04
CA GLY A 80 15.72 -5.88 -5.01
C GLY A 80 15.84 -5.08 -6.32
N ASN A 81 16.80 -4.18 -6.44
CA ASN A 81 17.10 -3.41 -7.65
C ASN A 81 18.25 -3.99 -8.48
N ILE A 82 18.80 -5.15 -8.11
CA ILE A 82 19.84 -5.84 -8.89
C ILE A 82 19.25 -6.19 -10.26
N VAL A 83 20.01 -5.85 -11.32
CA VAL A 83 19.61 -6.13 -12.69
C VAL A 83 19.74 -7.62 -12.98
N VAL A 84 18.64 -8.22 -13.39
CA VAL A 84 18.57 -9.61 -13.85
C VAL A 84 18.16 -9.65 -15.31
N ASP A 85 18.60 -10.67 -16.03
CA ASP A 85 18.20 -10.91 -17.43
C ASP A 85 16.84 -11.63 -17.52
N ASP A 86 16.37 -11.88 -18.77
CA ASP A 86 15.11 -12.58 -19.03
C ASP A 86 15.05 -14.01 -18.45
N ASN A 87 16.20 -14.63 -18.22
CA ASN A 87 16.34 -15.94 -17.61
C ASN A 87 16.59 -15.86 -16.09
N LYS A 88 16.45 -14.67 -15.51
CA LYS A 88 16.66 -14.37 -14.08
C LYS A 88 18.10 -14.56 -13.59
N PHE A 89 19.09 -14.45 -14.47
CA PHE A 89 20.49 -14.41 -14.06
C PHE A 89 20.90 -13.00 -13.64
N ILE A 90 21.71 -12.92 -12.60
CA ILE A 90 22.34 -11.64 -12.16
C ILE A 90 23.36 -11.23 -13.20
N VAL A 91 23.14 -10.07 -13.85
CA VAL A 91 23.94 -9.59 -14.96
C VAL A 91 25.34 -9.16 -14.56
N HIS A 92 25.45 -8.40 -13.47
CA HIS A 92 26.72 -7.83 -13.02
C HIS A 92 27.53 -8.82 -12.20
N ASP A 93 28.84 -8.88 -12.41
CA ASP A 93 29.75 -9.74 -11.65
C ASP A 93 29.86 -9.36 -10.17
N GLN A 94 29.71 -8.05 -9.88
CA GLN A 94 29.70 -7.52 -8.52
C GLN A 94 28.38 -6.77 -8.30
N VAL A 95 27.75 -7.04 -7.18
CA VAL A 95 26.46 -6.45 -6.78
C VAL A 95 26.51 -5.96 -5.34
N VAL A 96 25.70 -4.97 -5.07
CA VAL A 96 25.52 -4.48 -3.69
C VAL A 96 24.65 -5.48 -2.94
N ALA A 97 25.18 -6.03 -1.86
CA ALA A 97 24.46 -6.93 -0.99
C ALA A 97 24.76 -6.62 0.47
N ARG A 98 23.89 -7.06 1.35
CA ARG A 98 24.08 -6.92 2.80
C ARG A 98 24.36 -8.27 3.44
N ASN A 99 25.18 -8.23 4.47
CA ASN A 99 25.47 -9.38 5.32
C ASN A 99 25.71 -8.87 6.74
N ASN A 100 25.03 -9.43 7.72
CA ASN A 100 25.15 -9.07 9.13
C ASN A 100 25.05 -7.55 9.38
N GLY A 101 24.03 -6.90 8.77
CA GLY A 101 23.77 -5.46 8.92
C GLY A 101 24.72 -4.53 8.14
N GLU A 102 25.76 -5.04 7.49
CA GLU A 102 26.67 -4.25 6.68
C GLU A 102 26.38 -4.41 5.18
N THR A 103 26.39 -3.29 4.45
CA THR A 103 26.23 -3.26 2.99
C THR A 103 27.59 -3.15 2.32
N LYS A 104 27.91 -4.11 1.46
CA LYS A 104 29.20 -4.19 0.74
C LYS A 104 29.00 -4.69 -0.69
N MET A 105 30.03 -4.56 -1.52
CA MET A 105 30.08 -5.22 -2.84
C MET A 105 30.46 -6.68 -2.67
N PHE A 106 29.66 -7.55 -3.24
CA PHE A 106 29.89 -9.00 -3.28
C PHE A 106 29.92 -9.49 -4.72
N LEU A 107 30.65 -10.57 -4.97
CA LEU A 107 30.54 -11.29 -6.23
C LEU A 107 29.15 -11.94 -6.33
N ARG A 108 28.56 -11.95 -7.52
CA ARG A 108 27.21 -12.51 -7.77
C ARG A 108 27.05 -13.96 -7.28
N ASN A 109 28.10 -14.77 -7.40
CA ASN A 109 28.11 -16.17 -6.94
C ASN A 109 28.07 -16.34 -5.41
N LYS A 110 28.27 -15.26 -4.64
CA LYS A 110 28.16 -15.27 -3.18
C LYS A 110 26.78 -14.88 -2.68
N VAL A 111 25.94 -14.30 -3.54
CA VAL A 111 24.58 -13.92 -3.19
C VAL A 111 23.73 -15.19 -3.03
N GLU A 112 23.07 -15.32 -1.89
CA GLU A 112 22.28 -16.49 -1.52
C GLU A 112 20.77 -16.21 -1.59
N LEU A 113 20.39 -14.99 -1.28
CA LEU A 113 19.02 -14.51 -1.28
C LEU A 113 18.96 -13.13 -1.96
N MET A 114 17.79 -12.75 -2.41
CA MET A 114 17.53 -11.42 -2.97
C MET A 114 16.21 -10.87 -2.43
N ASP A 115 16.13 -9.56 -2.24
CA ASP A 115 14.89 -8.89 -1.87
C ASP A 115 13.81 -9.13 -2.93
N VAL A 116 12.56 -9.34 -2.50
CA VAL A 116 11.43 -9.55 -3.41
C VAL A 116 11.08 -8.27 -4.16
N SER A 117 11.15 -7.13 -3.49
CA SER A 117 10.85 -5.81 -4.05
C SER A 117 11.50 -4.70 -3.21
N PRO A 118 11.89 -3.58 -3.81
CA PRO A 118 12.30 -2.40 -3.05
C PRO A 118 11.24 -1.87 -2.09
N LYS A 119 9.95 -2.11 -2.37
CA LYS A 119 8.83 -1.68 -1.51
C LYS A 119 8.75 -2.46 -0.18
N GLN A 120 9.43 -3.60 -0.06
CA GLN A 120 9.34 -4.41 1.16
C GLN A 120 9.92 -3.74 2.42
N ILE A 121 10.73 -2.69 2.27
CA ILE A 121 11.35 -1.98 3.42
C ILE A 121 10.41 -0.95 4.05
N VAL A 122 9.37 -0.54 3.38
CA VAL A 122 8.47 0.54 3.80
C VAL A 122 7.05 0.03 4.09
N SER A 123 6.30 0.81 4.87
CA SER A 123 4.87 0.54 5.13
C SER A 123 4.02 0.77 3.88
N ILE A 124 2.75 0.35 3.94
CA ILE A 124 1.80 0.55 2.85
C ILE A 124 1.60 2.03 2.56
N SER A 125 1.42 2.88 3.59
CA SER A 125 1.26 4.33 3.41
C SER A 125 2.47 4.94 2.70
N THR A 126 3.67 4.61 3.14
CA THR A 126 4.91 5.11 2.54
C THR A 126 5.10 4.57 1.12
N ALA A 127 4.72 3.30 0.87
CA ALA A 127 4.80 2.70 -0.46
C ALA A 127 3.84 3.33 -1.48
N CYS A 128 2.83 4.06 -1.04
CA CYS A 128 1.92 4.83 -1.91
C CYS A 128 2.50 6.18 -2.36
N ILE A 129 3.63 6.62 -1.81
CA ILE A 129 4.26 7.89 -2.20
C ILE A 129 5.01 7.70 -3.52
N PRO A 130 4.58 8.33 -4.63
CA PRO A 130 5.29 8.24 -5.88
C PRO A 130 6.62 9.01 -5.79
N PHE A 131 7.67 8.50 -6.44
CA PHE A 131 9.03 9.07 -6.42
C PHE A 131 9.62 9.25 -5.02
N LEU A 132 9.30 8.33 -4.11
CA LEU A 132 9.77 8.35 -2.72
C LEU A 132 11.29 8.50 -2.60
N GLU A 133 12.04 7.88 -3.50
CA GLU A 133 13.50 7.91 -3.55
C GLU A 133 14.09 9.31 -3.78
N HIS A 134 13.29 10.26 -4.26
CA HIS A 134 13.68 11.65 -4.47
C HIS A 134 13.31 12.58 -3.31
N ASP A 135 12.54 12.07 -2.34
CA ASP A 135 12.07 12.86 -1.19
C ASP A 135 13.01 12.75 0.00
N ASP A 136 13.14 13.84 0.74
CA ASP A 136 13.76 13.80 2.07
C ASP A 136 12.92 12.96 3.04
N ALA A 137 13.60 12.19 3.90
CA ALA A 137 12.95 11.28 4.84
C ALA A 137 11.95 12.00 5.77
N ASN A 138 12.26 13.22 6.20
CA ASN A 138 11.35 14.00 7.04
C ASN A 138 10.05 14.37 6.31
N ARG A 139 10.14 14.72 5.02
CA ARG A 139 8.95 15.05 4.21
C ARG A 139 8.15 13.80 3.84
N ALA A 140 8.80 12.69 3.59
CA ALA A 140 8.14 11.40 3.38
C ALA A 140 7.38 10.94 4.64
N LEU A 141 7.95 11.13 5.84
CA LEU A 141 7.30 10.87 7.12
C LEU A 141 6.03 11.71 7.28
N MET A 142 6.13 13.02 7.02
CA MET A 142 4.96 13.92 7.09
C MET A 142 3.88 13.47 6.10
N GLY A 143 4.24 13.17 4.85
CA GLY A 143 3.31 12.70 3.83
C GLY A 143 2.64 11.37 4.18
N ALA A 144 3.39 10.39 4.68
CA ALA A 144 2.86 9.12 5.13
C ALA A 144 1.85 9.28 6.29
N ASN A 145 2.14 10.17 7.24
CA ASN A 145 1.24 10.50 8.34
C ASN A 145 -0.02 11.22 7.87
N MET A 146 0.09 12.16 6.92
CA MET A 146 -1.05 12.89 6.37
C MET A 146 -1.99 12.01 5.56
N GLN A 147 -1.52 10.98 4.85
CA GLN A 147 -2.38 10.01 4.16
C GLN A 147 -3.37 9.34 5.12
N ARG A 148 -2.97 9.04 6.35
CA ARG A 148 -3.83 8.43 7.37
C ARG A 148 -4.89 9.37 7.96
N GLN A 149 -4.76 10.68 7.70
CA GLN A 149 -5.71 11.71 8.14
C GLN A 149 -6.71 12.08 7.04
N ALA A 150 -6.59 11.47 5.84
CA ALA A 150 -7.49 11.72 4.74
C ALA A 150 -8.91 11.25 5.09
N ILE A 151 -9.89 12.13 4.86
CA ILE A 151 -11.31 11.83 5.04
C ILE A 151 -11.92 11.33 3.72
N PRO A 152 -12.89 10.43 3.74
CA PRO A 152 -13.59 10.01 2.53
C PRO A 152 -14.32 11.18 1.88
N LEU A 153 -14.00 11.45 0.63
CA LEU A 153 -14.69 12.47 -0.17
C LEU A 153 -15.97 11.90 -0.79
N LEU A 154 -16.89 12.81 -1.15
CA LEU A 154 -18.14 12.46 -1.83
C LEU A 154 -17.86 11.78 -3.18
N ILE A 155 -16.93 12.30 -3.95
CA ILE A 155 -16.47 11.75 -5.23
C ILE A 155 -14.94 11.74 -5.20
N PRO A 156 -14.32 10.64 -4.77
CA PRO A 156 -12.86 10.49 -4.84
C PRO A 156 -12.41 10.24 -6.27
N GLU A 157 -11.12 10.47 -6.55
CA GLU A 157 -10.49 10.13 -7.84
C GLU A 157 -9.19 9.38 -7.60
N ALA A 158 -8.95 8.33 -8.38
CA ALA A 158 -7.67 7.64 -8.42
C ALA A 158 -6.56 8.59 -8.90
N SER A 159 -5.37 8.44 -8.35
CA SER A 159 -4.22 9.27 -8.70
C SER A 159 -3.76 8.99 -10.13
N TYR A 160 -3.43 10.04 -10.91
CA TYR A 160 -2.83 9.87 -12.24
C TYR A 160 -1.43 9.28 -12.19
N VAL A 161 -0.69 9.54 -11.12
CA VAL A 161 0.63 8.97 -10.86
C VAL A 161 0.54 8.16 -9.58
N ALA A 162 0.85 6.88 -9.66
CA ALA A 162 0.71 5.92 -8.58
C ALA A 162 1.93 4.98 -8.53
N THR A 163 2.04 4.20 -7.47
CA THR A 163 3.15 3.26 -7.27
C THR A 163 2.77 1.81 -7.61
N GLY A 164 1.49 1.54 -7.87
CA GLY A 164 0.95 0.22 -8.19
C GLY A 164 0.57 -0.63 -6.97
N ILE A 165 0.71 -0.11 -5.74
CA ILE A 165 0.26 -0.80 -4.53
C ILE A 165 -1.20 -0.47 -4.19
N GLU A 166 -1.76 0.58 -4.77
CA GLU A 166 -3.07 1.15 -4.45
C GLU A 166 -4.21 0.15 -4.62
N HIS A 167 -4.21 -0.59 -5.74
CA HIS A 167 -5.21 -1.63 -5.98
C HIS A 167 -5.11 -2.77 -4.95
N LYS A 168 -3.90 -3.24 -4.67
CA LYS A 168 -3.66 -4.30 -3.69
C LYS A 168 -4.04 -3.85 -2.28
N ALA A 169 -3.69 -2.62 -1.91
CA ALA A 169 -4.06 -2.03 -0.62
C ALA A 169 -5.58 -1.91 -0.46
N ALA A 170 -6.29 -1.47 -1.51
CA ALA A 170 -7.75 -1.40 -1.52
C ALA A 170 -8.39 -2.78 -1.36
N HIS A 171 -7.94 -3.75 -2.16
CA HIS A 171 -8.43 -5.13 -2.10
C HIS A 171 -8.26 -5.76 -0.72
N ASP A 172 -7.09 -5.64 -0.12
CA ASP A 172 -6.76 -6.31 1.15
C ASP A 172 -7.24 -5.53 2.39
N SER A 173 -7.71 -4.29 2.22
CA SER A 173 -8.17 -3.44 3.34
C SER A 173 -9.48 -3.92 3.96
N GLY A 174 -10.28 -4.70 3.23
CA GLY A 174 -11.63 -5.06 3.63
C GLY A 174 -12.64 -3.90 3.59
N SER A 175 -12.26 -2.75 3.00
CA SER A 175 -13.12 -1.58 2.86
C SER A 175 -14.09 -1.68 1.67
N CYS A 176 -13.87 -2.63 0.77
CA CYS A 176 -14.72 -2.94 -0.38
C CYS A 176 -15.28 -4.36 -0.27
N ILE A 177 -16.29 -4.65 -1.07
CA ILE A 177 -16.85 -5.99 -1.19
C ILE A 177 -16.18 -6.69 -2.36
N ILE A 178 -15.70 -7.90 -2.12
CA ILE A 178 -15.06 -8.78 -3.10
C ILE A 178 -15.95 -9.99 -3.37
N ALA A 179 -15.95 -10.45 -4.62
CA ALA A 179 -16.69 -11.64 -5.00
C ALA A 179 -16.06 -12.89 -4.38
N GLU A 180 -16.84 -13.68 -3.66
CA GLU A 180 -16.40 -14.96 -3.09
C GLU A 180 -16.20 -16.03 -4.16
N ASN A 181 -17.09 -16.05 -5.15
CA ASN A 181 -17.09 -17.04 -6.23
C ASN A 181 -17.19 -16.38 -7.61
N ALA A 182 -16.69 -17.10 -8.61
CA ALA A 182 -16.82 -16.68 -10.00
C ALA A 182 -18.26 -16.85 -10.51
N GLY A 183 -18.77 -15.86 -11.27
CA GLY A 183 -20.12 -15.89 -11.80
C GLY A 183 -20.41 -14.80 -12.82
N ILE A 184 -21.69 -14.60 -13.09
CA ILE A 184 -22.20 -13.53 -13.94
C ILE A 184 -23.15 -12.69 -13.09
N VAL A 185 -23.01 -11.37 -13.19
CA VAL A 185 -23.87 -10.43 -12.48
C VAL A 185 -25.28 -10.49 -13.07
N GLU A 186 -26.26 -10.92 -12.27
CA GLU A 186 -27.65 -11.05 -12.67
C GLU A 186 -28.48 -9.82 -12.29
N TYR A 187 -28.13 -9.19 -11.16
CA TYR A 187 -28.85 -8.02 -10.66
C TYR A 187 -27.92 -7.07 -9.91
N VAL A 188 -28.10 -5.78 -10.11
CA VAL A 188 -27.37 -4.71 -9.40
C VAL A 188 -28.33 -3.56 -9.11
N ASP A 189 -28.36 -3.11 -7.87
CA ASP A 189 -28.92 -1.82 -7.48
C ASP A 189 -28.05 -1.15 -6.41
N GLY A 190 -28.54 -0.06 -5.81
CA GLY A 190 -27.80 0.69 -4.79
C GLY A 190 -27.54 -0.08 -3.49
N ASP A 191 -28.32 -1.11 -3.20
CA ASP A 191 -28.31 -1.82 -1.92
C ASP A 191 -27.87 -3.28 -2.03
N VAL A 192 -27.97 -3.90 -3.22
CA VAL A 192 -27.75 -5.35 -3.41
C VAL A 192 -27.09 -5.65 -4.75
N ILE A 193 -26.12 -6.56 -4.75
CA ILE A 193 -25.58 -7.20 -5.95
C ILE A 193 -25.87 -8.70 -5.88
N LYS A 194 -26.35 -9.29 -6.99
CA LYS A 194 -26.59 -10.72 -7.12
C LYS A 194 -25.75 -11.30 -8.23
N ILE A 195 -24.92 -12.29 -7.91
CA ILE A 195 -24.02 -12.97 -8.84
C ILE A 195 -24.45 -14.43 -8.96
N LYS A 196 -24.71 -14.88 -10.18
CA LYS A 196 -25.06 -16.26 -10.48
C LYS A 196 -23.82 -17.06 -10.84
N GLN A 197 -23.50 -18.05 -10.02
CA GLN A 197 -22.42 -18.99 -10.26
C GLN A 197 -22.76 -19.95 -11.43
N LYS A 198 -21.72 -20.59 -11.98
CA LYS A 198 -21.90 -21.59 -13.06
C LYS A 198 -22.76 -22.78 -12.65
N ASN A 199 -22.80 -23.15 -11.38
CA ASN A 199 -23.61 -24.23 -10.81
C ASN A 199 -25.09 -23.84 -10.61
N GLY A 200 -25.46 -22.57 -10.89
CA GLY A 200 -26.80 -22.03 -10.70
C GLY A 200 -27.06 -21.45 -9.30
N THR A 201 -26.13 -21.55 -8.37
CA THR A 201 -26.23 -20.90 -7.05
C THR A 201 -26.16 -19.38 -7.20
N LEU A 202 -26.95 -18.67 -6.41
CA LEU A 202 -26.99 -17.20 -6.39
C LEU A 202 -26.26 -16.68 -5.14
N ASP A 203 -25.18 -15.93 -5.34
CA ASP A 203 -24.51 -15.19 -4.28
C ASP A 203 -25.15 -13.82 -4.16
N VAL A 204 -25.51 -13.41 -2.96
CA VAL A 204 -26.15 -12.13 -2.66
C VAL A 204 -25.26 -11.31 -1.76
N TYR A 205 -24.93 -10.09 -2.20
CA TYR A 205 -24.08 -9.14 -1.48
C TYR A 205 -24.91 -7.91 -1.11
N ASP A 206 -25.15 -7.72 0.19
CA ASP A 206 -25.82 -6.51 0.71
C ASP A 206 -24.77 -5.40 0.86
N LEU A 207 -25.11 -4.20 0.39
CA LEU A 207 -24.22 -3.04 0.37
C LEU A 207 -24.51 -2.11 1.56
N PRO A 208 -23.55 -1.92 2.50
CA PRO A 208 -23.68 -0.91 3.54
C PRO A 208 -23.84 0.50 2.95
N LYS A 209 -24.86 1.22 3.37
CA LYS A 209 -25.17 2.57 2.89
C LYS A 209 -25.14 3.56 4.04
N PHE A 210 -24.38 4.64 3.88
CA PHE A 210 -24.34 5.81 4.77
C PHE A 210 -24.21 5.46 6.26
N GLN A 211 -23.37 4.48 6.59
CA GLN A 211 -23.10 4.10 7.96
C GLN A 211 -22.05 5.02 8.59
N ARG A 212 -22.20 5.29 9.88
CA ARG A 212 -21.25 6.10 10.63
C ARG A 212 -20.04 5.28 11.02
N SER A 213 -18.82 5.75 10.67
CA SER A 213 -17.57 5.22 11.21
C SER A 213 -17.33 5.67 12.66
N ASN A 214 -16.33 5.10 13.32
CA ASN A 214 -15.95 5.52 14.68
C ASN A 214 -15.55 7.00 14.78
N GLN A 215 -15.00 7.57 13.73
CA GLN A 215 -14.63 9.00 13.64
C GLN A 215 -15.74 9.89 13.07
N GLY A 216 -16.94 9.36 12.86
CA GLY A 216 -18.07 10.12 12.32
C GLY A 216 -18.02 10.32 10.79
N THR A 217 -17.10 9.68 10.09
CA THR A 217 -17.05 9.70 8.63
C THR A 217 -18.08 8.75 8.03
N CYS A 218 -18.41 8.90 6.75
CA CYS A 218 -19.40 8.11 6.06
C CYS A 218 -18.79 6.84 5.46
N ILE A 219 -19.35 5.69 5.82
CA ILE A 219 -19.08 4.40 5.17
C ILE A 219 -20.22 4.14 4.19
N ASN A 220 -19.90 4.09 2.90
CA ASN A 220 -20.85 3.84 1.83
C ASN A 220 -20.23 2.96 0.76
N GLN A 221 -20.98 1.96 0.30
CA GLN A 221 -20.56 1.07 -0.78
C GLN A 221 -21.29 1.46 -2.06
N THR A 222 -20.55 1.53 -3.17
CA THR A 222 -21.09 1.85 -4.49
C THR A 222 -20.73 0.74 -5.46
N PRO A 223 -21.69 0.11 -6.16
CA PRO A 223 -21.40 -0.92 -7.14
C PRO A 223 -20.54 -0.36 -8.29
N ILE A 224 -19.54 -1.11 -8.71
CA ILE A 224 -18.71 -0.80 -9.90
C ILE A 224 -18.94 -1.77 -11.05
N VAL A 225 -19.77 -2.78 -10.85
CA VAL A 225 -20.12 -3.82 -11.83
C VAL A 225 -21.48 -3.55 -12.46
N ASN A 226 -21.70 -4.04 -13.68
CA ASN A 226 -22.94 -3.94 -14.41
C ASN A 226 -23.59 -5.31 -14.61
N ILE A 227 -24.90 -5.32 -14.88
CA ILE A 227 -25.62 -6.55 -15.19
C ILE A 227 -25.02 -7.20 -16.45
N GLY A 228 -24.70 -8.49 -16.35
CA GLY A 228 -24.08 -9.27 -17.41
C GLY A 228 -22.56 -9.37 -17.36
N ASP A 229 -21.91 -8.63 -16.48
CA ASP A 229 -20.45 -8.70 -16.30
C ASP A 229 -20.05 -10.09 -15.77
N LYS A 230 -18.91 -10.58 -16.27
CA LYS A 230 -18.28 -11.80 -15.80
C LYS A 230 -17.30 -11.47 -14.70
N ILE A 231 -17.51 -12.03 -13.52
CA ILE A 231 -16.72 -11.82 -12.32
C ILE A 231 -15.95 -13.08 -11.99
N ASN A 232 -14.69 -12.94 -11.61
CA ASN A 232 -13.89 -14.03 -11.04
C ASN A 232 -13.97 -13.99 -9.51
N ALA A 233 -13.58 -15.09 -8.88
CA ALA A 233 -13.38 -15.09 -7.44
C ALA A 233 -12.28 -14.07 -7.06
N SER A 234 -12.48 -13.33 -5.98
CA SER A 234 -11.62 -12.24 -5.50
C SER A 234 -11.63 -10.94 -6.33
N ASP A 235 -12.49 -10.79 -7.34
CA ASP A 235 -12.66 -9.50 -8.01
C ASP A 235 -13.39 -8.51 -7.08
N ILE A 236 -12.99 -7.24 -7.11
CA ILE A 236 -13.69 -6.16 -6.39
C ILE A 236 -14.98 -5.83 -7.14
N ILE A 237 -16.11 -5.82 -6.44
CA ILE A 237 -17.43 -5.56 -7.02
C ILE A 237 -18.06 -4.24 -6.57
N THR A 238 -17.50 -3.61 -5.52
CA THR A 238 -17.93 -2.30 -5.02
C THR A 238 -16.76 -1.42 -4.66
N ASP A 239 -16.93 -0.12 -4.79
CA ASP A 239 -16.06 0.88 -4.19
C ASP A 239 -16.56 1.23 -2.79
N GLY A 240 -15.66 1.12 -1.81
CA GLY A 240 -15.86 1.60 -0.45
C GLY A 240 -15.46 3.07 -0.27
N PRO A 241 -15.37 3.54 0.99
CA PRO A 241 -14.89 4.88 1.27
C PRO A 241 -13.44 5.07 0.76
N SER A 242 -13.17 6.24 0.15
CA SER A 242 -11.84 6.59 -0.41
C SER A 242 -11.34 5.59 -1.46
N MET A 243 -12.23 5.13 -2.31
CA MET A 243 -11.92 4.23 -3.43
C MET A 243 -12.50 4.75 -4.73
N ASP A 244 -11.82 4.45 -5.84
CA ASP A 244 -12.27 4.72 -7.21
C ASP A 244 -11.86 3.56 -8.12
N GLN A 245 -12.85 2.88 -8.72
CA GLN A 245 -12.68 1.73 -9.61
C GLN A 245 -11.79 0.62 -9.03
N GLY A 246 -11.94 0.34 -7.73
CA GLY A 246 -11.18 -0.69 -7.03
C GLY A 246 -9.77 -0.28 -6.63
N GLU A 247 -9.41 0.99 -6.77
CA GLU A 247 -8.13 1.53 -6.32
C GLU A 247 -8.32 2.49 -5.14
N MET A 248 -7.30 2.60 -4.30
CA MET A 248 -7.28 3.57 -3.22
C MET A 248 -7.22 4.99 -3.77
N ALA A 249 -8.21 5.82 -3.42
CA ALA A 249 -8.35 7.21 -3.84
C ALA A 249 -8.58 8.11 -2.62
N LEU A 250 -7.49 8.66 -2.08
CA LEU A 250 -7.54 9.46 -0.85
C LEU A 250 -7.95 10.92 -1.07
N GLY A 251 -8.13 11.35 -2.32
CA GLY A 251 -8.42 12.74 -2.65
C GLY A 251 -8.91 12.93 -4.09
N ARG A 252 -8.55 14.10 -4.65
CA ARG A 252 -8.92 14.53 -6.00
C ARG A 252 -7.70 15.03 -6.73
N ASN A 253 -7.68 14.85 -8.05
CA ASN A 253 -6.65 15.45 -8.92
C ASN A 253 -7.03 16.89 -9.25
N VAL A 254 -6.22 17.85 -8.79
CA VAL A 254 -6.47 19.28 -8.99
C VAL A 254 -5.27 19.95 -9.64
N VAL A 255 -5.52 20.99 -10.44
CA VAL A 255 -4.47 21.81 -11.03
C VAL A 255 -3.93 22.75 -9.97
N VAL A 256 -2.62 22.73 -9.75
CA VAL A 256 -1.92 23.52 -8.73
C VAL A 256 -0.96 24.49 -9.41
N ALA A 257 -0.89 25.72 -8.94
CA ALA A 257 0.14 26.70 -9.30
C ALA A 257 1.06 26.96 -8.11
N PHE A 258 2.37 26.77 -8.30
CA PHE A 258 3.39 27.06 -7.30
C PHE A 258 3.92 28.48 -7.54
N MET A 259 3.35 29.46 -6.83
CA MET A 259 3.70 30.87 -6.96
C MET A 259 3.31 31.63 -5.71
N THR A 260 3.90 32.83 -5.50
CA THR A 260 3.39 33.77 -4.51
C THR A 260 2.14 34.47 -5.06
N TRP A 261 1.11 34.64 -4.21
CA TRP A 261 -0.13 35.30 -4.62
C TRP A 261 -0.55 36.37 -3.62
N ASN A 262 -0.12 37.59 -3.87
CA ASN A 262 -0.43 38.80 -3.06
C ASN A 262 -0.20 38.61 -1.53
N GLY A 263 0.69 37.73 -1.13
CA GLY A 263 0.97 37.40 0.28
C GLY A 263 -0.06 36.57 0.98
N TYR A 264 -1.19 36.18 0.34
CA TYR A 264 -2.24 35.38 0.97
C TYR A 264 -1.87 33.92 1.13
N ASN A 265 -0.83 33.45 0.47
CA ASN A 265 -0.29 32.07 0.61
C ASN A 265 1.08 32.09 1.30
N TYR A 266 1.29 33.02 2.25
CA TYR A 266 2.51 33.06 3.06
C TYR A 266 2.64 31.82 3.96
N GLU A 267 3.85 31.26 4.06
CA GLU A 267 4.17 30.01 4.76
C GLU A 267 3.34 28.83 4.20
N ASP A 268 2.55 28.16 5.04
CA ASP A 268 1.78 26.95 4.69
C ASP A 268 0.35 27.27 4.24
N ALA A 269 0.00 28.56 4.03
CA ALA A 269 -1.31 28.96 3.57
C ALA A 269 -1.54 28.57 2.10
N ILE A 270 -2.73 28.08 1.80
CA ILE A 270 -3.16 27.66 0.46
C ILE A 270 -4.37 28.49 0.03
N ILE A 271 -4.32 29.01 -1.19
CA ILE A 271 -5.45 29.68 -1.82
C ILE A 271 -6.19 28.66 -2.68
N MET A 272 -7.50 28.56 -2.52
CA MET A 272 -8.37 27.70 -3.29
C MET A 272 -9.33 28.48 -4.17
N SER A 273 -9.60 27.96 -5.36
CA SER A 273 -10.62 28.50 -6.25
C SER A 273 -12.03 28.20 -5.69
N GLU A 274 -12.95 29.17 -5.83
CA GLU A 274 -14.37 29.00 -5.49
C GLU A 274 -15.03 27.84 -6.26
N ARG A 275 -14.51 27.48 -7.43
CA ARG A 275 -14.95 26.33 -8.22
C ARG A 275 -14.92 25.04 -7.42
N LEU A 276 -13.88 24.83 -6.59
CA LEU A 276 -13.73 23.63 -5.76
C LEU A 276 -14.88 23.46 -4.76
N VAL A 277 -15.43 24.58 -4.28
CA VAL A 277 -16.61 24.58 -3.39
C VAL A 277 -17.88 24.38 -4.18
N LYS A 278 -18.05 25.04 -5.32
CA LYS A 278 -19.25 24.94 -6.16
C LYS A 278 -19.46 23.56 -6.77
N GLU A 279 -18.37 22.86 -7.10
CA GLU A 279 -18.38 21.54 -7.72
C GLU A 279 -18.23 20.40 -6.70
N ASP A 280 -18.32 20.68 -5.40
CA ASP A 280 -18.19 19.70 -4.31
C ASP A 280 -16.90 18.84 -4.39
N VAL A 281 -15.78 19.42 -4.85
CA VAL A 281 -14.53 18.68 -5.12
C VAL A 281 -13.96 18.07 -3.84
N TYR A 282 -13.98 18.83 -2.72
CA TYR A 282 -13.50 18.36 -1.41
C TYR A 282 -14.61 18.13 -0.39
N THR A 283 -15.83 18.02 -0.84
CA THR A 283 -16.99 17.78 0.03
C THR A 283 -16.95 16.39 0.63
N SER A 284 -17.23 16.30 1.91
CA SER A 284 -17.30 15.06 2.69
C SER A 284 -18.59 15.01 3.50
N ILE A 285 -19.02 13.80 3.87
CA ILE A 285 -20.22 13.57 4.69
C ILE A 285 -19.75 13.18 6.09
N HIS A 286 -20.26 13.87 7.11
CA HIS A 286 -20.04 13.56 8.51
C HIS A 286 -21.38 13.21 9.16
N ILE A 287 -21.40 12.08 9.90
CA ILE A 287 -22.61 11.56 10.52
C ILE A 287 -22.44 11.67 12.04
N GLU A 288 -23.33 12.38 12.68
CA GLU A 288 -23.40 12.50 14.14
C GLU A 288 -24.65 11.77 14.66
N LYS A 289 -24.51 11.08 15.77
CA LYS A 289 -25.60 10.35 16.43
C LYS A 289 -25.90 11.00 17.77
N TYR A 290 -27.13 11.48 17.91
CA TYR A 290 -27.64 12.02 19.16
C TYR A 290 -28.67 11.04 19.74
N GLU A 291 -28.51 10.67 21.00
CA GLU A 291 -29.45 9.82 21.74
C GLU A 291 -30.02 10.63 22.88
N ILE A 292 -31.35 10.57 23.07
CA ILE A 292 -32.08 11.22 24.16
C ILE A 292 -32.84 10.11 24.87
N GLU A 293 -32.68 10.03 26.22
CA GLU A 293 -33.46 9.15 27.07
C GLU A 293 -34.69 9.87 27.65
#